data_2d6399c1050225705631e1862902a80c
#
_entry.id   2d6399c1050225705631e1862902a80c
#
_cell.length_a   1.000
_cell.length_b   1.000
_cell.length_c   1.000
_cell.angle_alpha   90.00
_cell.angle_beta   90.00
_cell.angle_gamma   90.00
#
_symmetry.space_group_name_H-M   'P 1'
#
loop_
_entity.id
_entity.type
_entity.pdbx_description
1 polymer ?
#
loop_
_entity_poly.entity_id
_entity_poly.type
_entity_poly.pdbx_seq_one_letter_code
_entity_poly.pdbx_strand_id
1 'polypeptide(L)'
;MAHVNNFERDLERRQMRDEIYRRDAVETYKYDGTVQDLLDNPNEISDFIRHHIEAQVPRLQMLDDYYQGLNFNIMRNKRRREKHLADNRAAHDFASYITDFINGYCFGHAIQVQSDKEMTQSKLNELHSLNDVDSHNRSLGLDLSIFGRAYEYIIRNQEDEVRFYKSDPRNTFVIYDTSVEKNSLMAIRYWKVATEDSVELTEVESNIYYVDVITDKATYFYEANSVTNLELSERKPPEAHSFGRVTITEFSNNEKRRGDFEKVIPLIDLYDEAQSDTANYMSDLNDAMLLIKGNVDLNEEVATLQKEANVFHLAPPEYATVDDKVTEGNVDAQYIYKQYDVSGVEAYKTRIAKDIHTLTNTPDMTDENFGGQQSGEAMKYKLFGLEQRTAIKEGLFRKGLVRRYKLVGEIMGVNREIDKDNLKDLVFTFTRNLPKSITEEMQMYMSAGGEISQKTLMSLVSFIDNPQDEVKRIEKEQEEKIKHSDSLMYNDEQNEGNNIEQSTSNDEE
;
A
#
# COMPACT_ATOMS: atom_id res chain seq x y z
N MET A 1 2.03 21.68 36.91
CA MET A 1 2.59 20.72 35.94
C MET A 1 1.53 20.04 35.04
N ALA A 2 0.28 19.78 35.49
CA ALA A 2 -0.75 19.14 34.69
C ALA A 2 -1.25 19.98 33.49
N HIS A 3 -1.15 21.30 33.51
CA HIS A 3 -1.58 22.18 32.41
C HIS A 3 -0.61 22.20 31.23
N VAL A 4 0.69 22.01 31.49
CA VAL A 4 1.72 22.01 30.43
C VAL A 4 1.59 20.78 29.53
N ASN A 5 1.37 19.59 30.13
CA ASN A 5 1.22 18.35 29.36
C ASN A 5 -0.02 18.30 28.45
N ASN A 6 -1.10 19.03 28.79
CA ASN A 6 -2.27 19.11 27.92
C ASN A 6 -2.03 20.03 26.71
N PHE A 7 -1.32 21.13 26.92
CA PHE A 7 -1.01 22.07 25.85
C PHE A 7 -0.08 21.45 24.80
N GLU A 8 0.96 20.74 25.24
CA GLU A 8 1.87 20.02 24.33
C GLU A 8 1.12 18.93 23.54
N ARG A 9 0.27 18.13 24.18
CA ARG A 9 -0.55 17.12 23.51
C ARG A 9 -1.54 17.72 22.51
N ASP A 10 -2.17 18.84 22.86
CA ASP A 10 -3.09 19.53 21.95
C ASP A 10 -2.33 20.18 20.80
N LEU A 11 -1.09 20.64 21.03
CA LEU A 11 -0.23 21.18 19.99
C LEU A 11 0.19 20.09 18.99
N GLU A 12 0.64 18.93 19.48
CA GLU A 12 1.02 17.80 18.64
C GLU A 12 -0.17 17.25 17.84
N ARG A 13 -1.36 17.14 18.46
CA ARG A 13 -2.60 16.76 17.75
C ARG A 13 -2.98 17.78 16.66
N ARG A 14 -2.77 19.06 16.91
CA ARG A 14 -3.00 20.11 15.90
C ARG A 14 -1.99 20.01 14.77
N GLN A 15 -0.72 19.83 15.08
CA GLN A 15 0.34 19.67 14.06
C GLN A 15 0.05 18.49 13.15
N MET A 16 -0.25 17.31 13.69
CA MET A 16 -0.61 16.15 12.89
C MET A 16 -1.85 16.38 12.03
N ARG A 17 -2.89 16.99 12.58
CA ARG A 17 -4.08 17.34 11.83
C ARG A 17 -3.78 18.33 10.71
N ASP A 18 -2.91 19.31 10.96
CA ASP A 18 -2.49 20.29 9.97
C ASP A 18 -1.68 19.63 8.84
N GLU A 19 -0.85 18.64 9.14
CA GLU A 19 -0.13 17.83 8.13
C GLU A 19 -1.07 17.04 7.22
N ILE A 20 -2.09 16.37 7.77
CA ILE A 20 -3.10 15.64 6.98
C ILE A 20 -3.87 16.59 6.05
N TYR A 21 -4.20 17.79 6.49
CA TYR A 21 -5.01 18.75 5.74
C TYR A 21 -4.19 19.78 4.97
N ARG A 22 -2.87 19.77 5.07
CA ARG A 22 -1.97 20.67 4.39
C ARG A 22 -2.05 20.49 2.87
N ARG A 23 -2.39 21.54 2.14
CA ARG A 23 -2.60 21.45 0.68
C ARG A 23 -1.31 21.30 -0.09
N ASP A 24 -0.26 22.02 0.29
CA ASP A 24 1.06 22.00 -0.34
C ASP A 24 1.78 20.65 -0.18
N ALA A 25 1.45 19.84 0.84
CA ALA A 25 1.98 18.51 1.03
C ALA A 25 1.61 17.49 -0.08
N VAL A 26 0.63 17.81 -0.93
CA VAL A 26 0.18 16.97 -2.05
C VAL A 26 0.39 17.61 -3.42
N GLU A 27 0.81 18.86 -3.49
CA GLU A 27 0.96 19.58 -4.75
C GLU A 27 2.15 19.07 -5.57
N THR A 28 2.04 19.20 -6.90
CA THR A 28 3.15 18.93 -7.83
C THR A 28 4.01 20.18 -7.93
N TYR A 29 5.31 20.00 -7.97
CA TYR A 29 6.23 21.09 -8.22
C TYR A 29 6.15 21.54 -9.68
N LYS A 30 6.12 22.85 -9.88
CA LYS A 30 6.08 23.50 -11.18
C LYS A 30 7.09 24.62 -11.22
N TYR A 31 7.67 24.80 -12.39
CA TYR A 31 8.61 25.89 -12.65
C TYR A 31 8.30 26.56 -13.98
N ASP A 32 8.30 27.91 -13.97
CA ASP A 32 8.04 28.73 -15.17
C ASP A 32 9.34 29.23 -15.76
N GLY A 33 10.18 28.30 -16.20
CA GLY A 33 11.50 28.56 -16.77
C GLY A 33 12.02 27.30 -17.47
N THR A 34 13.27 27.34 -17.88
CA THR A 34 13.95 26.23 -18.56
C THR A 34 14.75 25.40 -17.56
N VAL A 35 15.14 24.19 -18.01
CA VAL A 35 16.07 23.32 -17.27
C VAL A 35 17.40 24.05 -17.00
N GLN A 36 17.86 24.84 -17.97
CA GLN A 36 19.12 25.55 -17.85
C GLN A 36 19.05 26.64 -16.76
N ASP A 37 17.95 27.38 -16.65
CA ASP A 37 17.75 28.39 -15.61
C ASP A 37 17.87 27.79 -14.20
N LEU A 38 17.32 26.58 -13.99
CA LEU A 38 17.45 25.87 -12.74
C LEU A 38 18.86 25.34 -12.47
N LEU A 39 19.58 24.88 -13.50
CA LEU A 39 20.97 24.44 -13.37
C LEU A 39 21.93 25.60 -13.09
N ASP A 40 21.67 26.78 -13.68
CA ASP A 40 22.45 27.97 -13.45
C ASP A 40 22.16 28.60 -12.08
N ASN A 41 21.02 28.24 -11.44
CA ASN A 41 20.64 28.72 -10.12
C ASN A 41 20.33 27.56 -9.14
N PRO A 42 21.35 26.86 -8.62
CA PRO A 42 21.15 25.70 -7.72
C PRO A 42 20.38 26.04 -6.43
N ASN A 43 20.29 27.29 -6.03
CA ASN A 43 19.51 27.71 -4.86
C ASN A 43 18.00 27.45 -5.04
N GLU A 44 17.46 27.58 -6.26
CA GLU A 44 16.06 27.26 -6.53
C GLU A 44 15.81 25.76 -6.39
N ILE A 45 16.76 24.92 -6.80
CA ILE A 45 16.70 23.48 -6.58
C ILE A 45 16.70 23.17 -5.08
N SER A 46 17.55 23.87 -4.32
CA SER A 46 17.62 23.74 -2.85
C SER A 46 16.29 24.13 -2.18
N ASP A 47 15.60 25.16 -2.68
CA ASP A 47 14.30 25.58 -2.16
C ASP A 47 13.21 24.53 -2.40
N PHE A 48 13.20 23.87 -3.57
CA PHE A 48 12.31 22.73 -3.83
C PHE A 48 12.59 21.56 -2.90
N ILE A 49 13.86 21.22 -2.68
CA ILE A 49 14.25 20.12 -1.77
C ILE A 49 13.82 20.46 -0.33
N ARG A 50 14.08 21.70 0.13
CA ARG A 50 13.69 22.17 1.46
C ARG A 50 12.18 22.08 1.64
N HIS A 51 11.40 22.59 0.70
CA HIS A 51 9.96 22.49 0.75
C HIS A 51 9.48 21.02 0.76
N HIS A 52 10.13 20.13 -0.01
CA HIS A 52 9.80 18.70 0.00
C HIS A 52 10.02 18.08 1.40
N ILE A 53 11.17 18.36 2.01
CA ILE A 53 11.53 17.87 3.36
C ILE A 53 10.58 18.42 4.43
N GLU A 54 10.22 19.70 4.37
CA GLU A 54 9.44 20.37 5.42
C GLU A 54 7.93 20.17 5.26
N ALA A 55 7.42 20.04 4.02
CA ALA A 55 6.01 20.00 3.74
C ALA A 55 5.50 18.62 3.35
N GLN A 56 6.23 17.87 2.51
CA GLN A 56 5.73 16.64 1.93
C GLN A 56 6.20 15.40 2.70
N VAL A 57 7.46 15.34 3.11
CA VAL A 57 8.04 14.19 3.81
C VAL A 57 7.33 13.87 5.12
N PRO A 58 6.97 14.83 6.01
CA PRO A 58 6.26 14.52 7.25
C PRO A 58 4.93 13.80 7.02
N ARG A 59 4.16 14.23 5.99
CA ARG A 59 2.92 13.55 5.60
C ARG A 59 3.20 12.13 5.09
N LEU A 60 4.21 11.96 4.24
CA LEU A 60 4.56 10.66 3.67
C LEU A 60 5.03 9.69 4.77
N GLN A 61 5.83 10.18 5.73
CA GLN A 61 6.27 9.39 6.86
C GLN A 61 5.09 8.97 7.74
N MET A 62 4.18 9.88 8.02
CA MET A 62 2.96 9.57 8.78
C MET A 62 2.13 8.47 8.08
N LEU A 63 1.97 8.55 6.75
CA LEU A 63 1.25 7.52 6.01
C LEU A 63 1.95 6.16 6.07
N ASP A 64 3.27 6.14 6.01
CA ASP A 64 4.07 4.92 6.18
C ASP A 64 3.93 4.35 7.59
N ASP A 65 4.00 5.20 8.63
CA ASP A 65 3.80 4.81 10.03
C ASP A 65 2.43 4.12 10.22
N TYR A 66 1.34 4.70 9.67
CA TYR A 66 0.00 4.08 9.74
C TYR A 66 -0.07 2.75 8.99
N TYR A 67 0.60 2.64 7.84
CA TYR A 67 0.68 1.38 7.10
C TYR A 67 1.43 0.30 7.89
N GLN A 68 2.42 0.68 8.69
CA GLN A 68 3.17 -0.23 9.56
C GLN A 68 2.48 -0.50 10.91
N GLY A 69 1.26 -0.01 11.16
CA GLY A 69 0.54 -0.17 12.42
C GLY A 69 1.07 0.72 13.56
N LEU A 70 1.92 1.70 13.23
CA LEU A 70 2.45 2.68 14.17
C LEU A 70 1.56 3.92 14.24
N ASN A 71 0.27 3.72 14.54
CA ASN A 71 -0.73 4.79 14.56
C ASN A 71 -0.33 5.91 15.52
N PHE A 72 -0.03 7.08 14.95
CA PHE A 72 0.60 8.18 15.65
C PHE A 72 -0.16 8.63 16.92
N ASN A 73 -1.47 8.81 16.81
CA ASN A 73 -2.27 9.36 17.91
C ASN A 73 -2.32 8.45 19.12
N ILE A 74 -2.31 7.14 18.92
CA ILE A 74 -2.40 6.20 20.01
C ILE A 74 -1.01 5.82 20.55
N MET A 75 0.01 5.77 19.70
CA MET A 75 1.32 5.24 20.06
C MET A 75 2.25 6.27 20.72
N ARG A 76 2.25 7.54 20.27
CA ARG A 76 3.22 8.54 20.71
C ARG A 76 2.89 9.21 22.03
N ASN A 77 1.61 9.36 22.39
CA ASN A 77 1.21 10.18 23.53
C ASN A 77 0.64 9.39 24.70
N LYS A 78 1.10 9.73 25.90
CA LYS A 78 0.47 9.27 27.13
C LYS A 78 -0.93 9.85 27.24
N ARG A 79 -1.97 9.01 27.13
CA ARG A 79 -3.37 9.44 27.14
C ARG A 79 -3.87 9.74 28.55
N ARG A 80 -3.28 9.11 29.56
CA ARG A 80 -3.72 9.26 30.95
C ARG A 80 -2.85 10.22 31.74
N ARG A 81 -3.50 11.03 32.57
CA ARG A 81 -2.85 12.02 33.42
C ARG A 81 -2.11 11.39 34.61
N GLU A 82 -2.65 10.30 35.14
CA GLU A 82 -2.21 9.66 36.34
C GLU A 82 -1.29 8.47 36.00
N LYS A 83 -0.09 8.48 36.58
CA LYS A 83 0.96 7.48 36.23
C LYS A 83 0.64 6.07 36.72
N HIS A 84 -0.24 5.93 37.72
CA HIS A 84 -0.61 4.64 38.31
C HIS A 84 -1.77 3.95 37.61
N LEU A 85 -2.51 4.65 36.74
CA LEU A 85 -3.57 4.05 35.97
C LEU A 85 -3.03 3.35 34.72
N ALA A 86 -3.71 2.30 34.29
CA ALA A 86 -3.35 1.56 33.09
C ALA A 86 -3.36 2.47 31.84
N ASP A 87 -2.35 2.35 30.99
CA ASP A 87 -2.20 3.09 29.74
C ASP A 87 -2.10 2.08 28.58
N ASN A 88 -3.18 1.30 28.41
CA ASN A 88 -3.30 0.34 27.32
C ASN A 88 -3.48 1.09 25.99
N ARG A 89 -2.78 0.64 24.97
CA ARG A 89 -2.82 1.23 23.63
C ARG A 89 -3.08 0.13 22.62
N ALA A 90 -4.18 0.23 21.92
CA ALA A 90 -4.57 -0.68 20.86
C ALA A 90 -4.52 0.07 19.54
N ALA A 91 -3.59 -0.28 18.69
CA ALA A 91 -3.53 0.17 17.32
C ALA A 91 -4.14 -0.91 16.41
N HIS A 92 -5.00 -0.50 15.49
CA HIS A 92 -5.63 -1.40 14.53
C HIS A 92 -5.10 -1.13 13.13
N ASP A 93 -4.76 -2.19 12.43
CA ASP A 93 -4.06 -2.16 11.16
C ASP A 93 -5.01 -2.00 9.96
N PHE A 94 -5.97 -1.06 10.08
CA PHE A 94 -6.88 -0.75 8.98
C PHE A 94 -6.16 -0.19 7.75
N ALA A 95 -5.07 0.56 7.95
CA ALA A 95 -4.34 1.16 6.85
C ALA A 95 -3.69 0.10 5.96
N SER A 96 -3.03 -0.91 6.56
CA SER A 96 -2.45 -2.04 5.85
C SER A 96 -3.54 -2.89 5.20
N TYR A 97 -4.61 -3.22 5.94
CA TYR A 97 -5.74 -3.98 5.38
C TYR A 97 -6.32 -3.34 4.11
N ILE A 98 -6.60 -2.03 4.14
CA ILE A 98 -7.14 -1.28 3.00
C ILE A 98 -6.16 -1.28 1.84
N THR A 99 -4.88 -1.01 2.13
CA THR A 99 -3.81 -0.93 1.15
C THR A 99 -3.58 -2.27 0.45
N ASP A 100 -3.41 -3.34 1.22
CA ASP A 100 -3.11 -4.67 0.70
C ASP A 100 -4.30 -5.25 -0.07
N PHE A 101 -5.52 -4.99 0.40
CA PHE A 101 -6.73 -5.40 -0.30
C PHE A 101 -6.84 -4.73 -1.67
N ILE A 102 -6.70 -3.39 -1.73
CA ILE A 102 -6.81 -2.64 -2.99
C ILE A 102 -5.65 -2.99 -3.92
N ASN A 103 -4.42 -3.09 -3.41
CA ASN A 103 -3.25 -3.46 -4.19
C ASN A 103 -3.38 -4.88 -4.75
N GLY A 104 -3.78 -5.83 -3.92
CA GLY A 104 -4.05 -7.20 -4.33
C GLY A 104 -5.17 -7.31 -5.39
N TYR A 105 -6.23 -6.52 -5.24
CA TYR A 105 -7.32 -6.47 -6.21
C TYR A 105 -6.88 -5.91 -7.58
N CYS A 106 -6.09 -4.82 -7.59
CA CYS A 106 -5.67 -4.12 -8.81
C CYS A 106 -4.49 -4.79 -9.52
N PHE A 107 -3.50 -5.26 -8.75
CA PHE A 107 -2.19 -5.71 -9.25
C PHE A 107 -1.85 -7.15 -8.84
N GLY A 108 -2.82 -7.90 -8.32
CA GLY A 108 -2.64 -9.29 -7.94
C GLY A 108 -2.35 -10.22 -9.15
N HIS A 109 -2.86 -9.88 -10.32
CA HIS A 109 -2.50 -10.49 -11.59
C HIS A 109 -1.52 -9.61 -12.36
N ALA A 110 -0.66 -10.25 -13.16
CA ALA A 110 0.26 -9.57 -14.07
C ALA A 110 -0.48 -8.66 -15.05
N ILE A 111 0.02 -7.44 -15.25
CA ILE A 111 -0.50 -6.54 -16.29
C ILE A 111 0.01 -7.05 -17.65
N GLN A 112 -0.91 -7.50 -18.49
CA GLN A 112 -0.54 -7.96 -19.82
C GLN A 112 -0.22 -6.77 -20.74
N VAL A 113 0.96 -6.81 -21.34
CA VAL A 113 1.44 -5.80 -22.30
C VAL A 113 1.61 -6.50 -23.66
N GLN A 114 0.80 -6.13 -24.63
CA GLN A 114 0.75 -6.79 -25.92
C GLN A 114 1.10 -5.84 -27.05
N SER A 115 1.89 -6.36 -27.99
CA SER A 115 2.22 -5.72 -29.27
C SER A 115 1.75 -6.62 -30.42
N ASP A 116 1.26 -6.03 -31.49
CA ASP A 116 0.87 -6.77 -32.68
C ASP A 116 2.07 -7.32 -33.48
N LYS A 117 3.28 -6.85 -33.16
CA LYS A 117 4.51 -7.27 -33.84
C LYS A 117 5.26 -8.30 -32.98
N GLU A 118 5.43 -9.49 -33.52
CA GLU A 118 6.03 -10.65 -32.80
C GLU A 118 7.46 -10.37 -32.29
N MET A 119 8.29 -9.69 -33.09
CA MET A 119 9.66 -9.34 -32.70
C MET A 119 9.64 -8.37 -31.50
N THR A 120 8.76 -7.38 -31.51
CA THR A 120 8.58 -6.42 -30.41
C THR A 120 8.09 -7.12 -29.16
N GLN A 121 7.11 -8.04 -29.30
CA GLN A 121 6.60 -8.82 -28.18
C GLN A 121 7.67 -9.70 -27.53
N SER A 122 8.51 -10.36 -28.32
CA SER A 122 9.63 -11.17 -27.82
C SER A 122 10.60 -10.34 -26.98
N LYS A 123 10.97 -9.15 -27.45
CA LYS A 123 11.85 -8.22 -26.73
C LYS A 123 11.19 -7.63 -25.47
N LEU A 124 9.89 -7.38 -25.51
CA LEU A 124 9.14 -6.97 -24.30
C LEU A 124 9.15 -8.08 -23.25
N ASN A 125 8.94 -9.33 -23.64
CA ASN A 125 8.97 -10.47 -22.73
C ASN A 125 10.36 -10.63 -22.08
N GLU A 126 11.43 -10.46 -22.87
CA GLU A 126 12.80 -10.46 -22.35
C GLU A 126 13.02 -9.35 -21.32
N LEU A 127 12.62 -8.10 -21.65
CA LEU A 127 12.70 -6.95 -20.76
C LEU A 127 11.88 -7.14 -19.47
N HIS A 128 10.69 -7.73 -19.57
CA HIS A 128 9.83 -8.00 -18.42
C HIS A 128 10.42 -9.04 -17.49
N SER A 129 10.97 -10.12 -18.05
CA SER A 129 11.64 -11.15 -17.27
C SER A 129 12.88 -10.61 -16.57
N LEU A 130 13.68 -9.77 -17.28
CA LEU A 130 14.89 -9.17 -16.76
C LEU A 130 14.63 -8.25 -15.55
N ASN A 131 13.47 -7.58 -15.53
CA ASN A 131 13.11 -6.59 -14.52
C ASN A 131 12.09 -7.08 -13.48
N ASP A 132 11.64 -8.35 -13.56
CA ASP A 132 10.53 -8.86 -12.73
C ASP A 132 9.36 -7.84 -12.68
N VAL A 133 8.87 -7.46 -13.88
CA VAL A 133 7.95 -6.33 -14.06
C VAL A 133 6.67 -6.49 -13.25
N ASP A 134 6.24 -7.73 -12.99
CA ASP A 134 5.02 -8.00 -12.24
C ASP A 134 5.19 -7.67 -10.75
N SER A 135 6.27 -8.10 -10.15
CA SER A 135 6.64 -7.73 -8.77
C SER A 135 6.89 -6.22 -8.64
N HIS A 136 7.58 -5.64 -9.63
CA HIS A 136 7.84 -4.21 -9.70
C HIS A 136 6.54 -3.40 -9.78
N ASN A 137 5.58 -3.78 -10.61
CA ASN A 137 4.28 -3.13 -10.71
C ASN A 137 3.46 -3.21 -9.41
N ARG A 138 3.48 -4.37 -8.72
CA ARG A 138 2.86 -4.52 -7.39
C ARG A 138 3.49 -3.59 -6.37
N SER A 139 4.80 -3.47 -6.39
CA SER A 139 5.55 -2.58 -5.49
C SER A 139 5.24 -1.10 -5.75
N LEU A 140 5.10 -0.68 -7.01
CA LEU A 140 4.61 0.66 -7.36
C LEU A 140 3.15 0.86 -6.92
N GLY A 141 2.30 -0.15 -7.12
CA GLY A 141 0.91 -0.15 -6.68
C GLY A 141 0.76 0.02 -5.17
N LEU A 142 1.66 -0.59 -4.40
CA LEU A 142 1.74 -0.46 -2.95
C LEU A 142 2.04 0.99 -2.56
N ASP A 143 3.08 1.60 -3.13
CA ASP A 143 3.42 3.01 -2.88
C ASP A 143 2.28 3.95 -3.27
N LEU A 144 1.58 3.67 -4.37
CA LEU A 144 0.38 4.43 -4.76
C LEU A 144 -0.71 4.38 -3.68
N SER A 145 -0.95 3.21 -3.12
CA SER A 145 -1.98 3.02 -2.09
C SER A 145 -1.60 3.70 -0.77
N ILE A 146 -0.33 3.68 -0.38
CA ILE A 146 0.18 4.31 0.84
C ILE A 146 0.31 5.82 0.65
N PHE A 147 1.15 6.26 -0.28
CA PHE A 147 1.60 7.64 -0.40
C PHE A 147 0.74 8.49 -1.34
N GLY A 148 -0.09 7.83 -2.17
CA GLY A 148 -0.86 8.47 -3.23
C GLY A 148 -0.07 8.73 -4.50
N ARG A 149 1.23 8.41 -4.51
CA ARG A 149 2.17 8.54 -5.63
C ARG A 149 3.30 7.53 -5.51
N ALA A 150 3.87 7.15 -6.64
CA ALA A 150 5.04 6.28 -6.72
C ALA A 150 5.99 6.80 -7.80
N TYR A 151 7.27 6.52 -7.66
CA TYR A 151 8.28 6.93 -8.63
C TYR A 151 9.02 5.72 -9.16
N GLU A 152 9.16 5.67 -10.46
CA GLU A 152 9.96 4.68 -11.19
C GLU A 152 11.16 5.37 -11.82
N TYR A 153 12.34 4.85 -11.58
CA TYR A 153 13.58 5.30 -12.15
C TYR A 153 14.09 4.28 -13.16
N ILE A 154 14.22 4.70 -14.42
CA ILE A 154 14.71 3.85 -15.51
C ILE A 154 16.14 4.26 -15.80
N ILE A 155 17.03 3.29 -15.72
CA ILE A 155 18.46 3.50 -16.03
C ILE A 155 18.97 2.42 -16.99
N ARG A 156 20.12 2.70 -17.57
CA ARG A 156 20.94 1.71 -18.24
C ARG A 156 22.09 1.35 -17.34
N ASN A 157 22.22 0.08 -16.99
CA ASN A 157 23.26 -0.41 -16.09
C ASN A 157 24.63 -0.52 -16.82
N GLN A 158 25.67 -0.92 -16.11
CA GLN A 158 27.02 -1.12 -16.68
C GLN A 158 27.08 -2.27 -17.69
N GLU A 159 26.14 -3.18 -17.64
CA GLU A 159 25.98 -4.32 -18.55
C GLU A 159 25.18 -3.97 -19.80
N ASP A 160 24.88 -2.69 -19.98
CA ASP A 160 24.12 -2.15 -21.10
C ASP A 160 22.63 -2.56 -21.14
N GLU A 161 22.08 -3.00 -19.98
CA GLU A 161 20.70 -3.44 -19.83
C GLU A 161 19.80 -2.31 -19.30
N VAL A 162 18.57 -2.26 -19.79
CA VAL A 162 17.55 -1.33 -19.28
C VAL A 162 16.93 -1.88 -18.00
N ARG A 163 17.09 -1.17 -16.90
CA ARG A 163 16.61 -1.57 -15.57
C ARG A 163 15.58 -0.59 -15.00
N PHE A 164 14.58 -1.14 -14.32
CA PHE A 164 13.52 -0.42 -13.63
C PHE A 164 13.72 -0.50 -12.13
N TYR A 165 13.76 0.65 -11.47
CA TYR A 165 13.90 0.75 -10.03
C TYR A 165 12.76 1.58 -9.45
N LYS A 166 12.24 1.15 -8.31
CA LYS A 166 11.35 1.97 -7.50
C LYS A 166 12.17 3.00 -6.74
N SER A 167 11.72 4.26 -6.71
CA SER A 167 12.33 5.32 -5.91
C SER A 167 11.36 5.81 -4.86
N ASP A 168 11.84 5.94 -3.62
CA ASP A 168 11.02 6.29 -2.46
C ASP A 168 10.43 7.72 -2.62
N PRO A 169 9.11 7.90 -2.50
CA PRO A 169 8.48 9.21 -2.55
C PRO A 169 8.95 10.19 -1.46
N ARG A 170 9.56 9.71 -0.38
CA ARG A 170 10.14 10.56 0.67
C ARG A 170 11.47 11.20 0.26
N ASN A 171 12.11 10.67 -0.78
CA ASN A 171 13.41 11.09 -1.25
C ASN A 171 13.41 11.54 -2.71
N THR A 172 12.25 11.50 -3.37
CA THR A 172 12.17 11.71 -4.82
C THR A 172 10.95 12.53 -5.18
N PHE A 173 11.15 13.48 -6.09
CA PHE A 173 10.06 14.24 -6.70
C PHE A 173 10.43 14.70 -8.12
N VAL A 174 9.41 15.12 -8.87
CA VAL A 174 9.57 15.62 -10.24
C VAL A 174 9.07 17.08 -10.30
N ILE A 175 9.82 17.91 -10.99
CA ILE A 175 9.45 19.29 -11.31
C ILE A 175 8.94 19.32 -12.74
N TYR A 176 7.77 19.93 -12.93
CA TYR A 176 7.09 20.04 -14.21
C TYR A 176 7.10 21.47 -14.71
N ASP A 177 6.91 21.65 -16.01
CA ASP A 177 6.64 22.96 -16.59
C ASP A 177 5.22 23.44 -16.22
N THR A 178 4.94 24.71 -16.51
CA THR A 178 3.62 25.34 -16.31
C THR A 178 2.68 25.14 -17.50
N SER A 179 3.10 24.43 -18.55
CA SER A 179 2.29 24.15 -19.72
C SER A 179 1.10 23.24 -19.41
N VAL A 180 0.11 23.21 -20.32
CA VAL A 180 -1.05 22.34 -20.20
C VAL A 180 -0.65 20.85 -20.24
N GLU A 181 0.41 20.52 -20.98
CA GLU A 181 0.94 19.16 -21.13
C GLU A 181 1.65 18.65 -19.89
N LYS A 182 2.14 19.56 -19.02
CA LYS A 182 2.91 19.25 -17.80
C LYS A 182 4.11 18.36 -18.10
N ASN A 183 5.01 18.83 -18.95
CA ASN A 183 6.23 18.10 -19.25
C ASN A 183 7.17 18.13 -18.03
N SER A 184 7.83 17.02 -17.74
CA SER A 184 8.84 16.96 -16.69
C SER A 184 10.09 17.69 -17.14
N LEU A 185 10.49 18.72 -16.39
CA LEU A 185 11.73 19.47 -16.59
C LEU A 185 12.92 18.73 -15.99
N MET A 186 12.79 18.32 -14.73
CA MET A 186 13.80 17.53 -14.03
C MET A 186 13.17 16.68 -12.93
N ALA A 187 13.90 15.64 -12.51
CA ALA A 187 13.60 14.90 -11.31
C ALA A 187 14.74 15.05 -10.32
N ILE A 188 14.39 15.10 -9.04
CA ILE A 188 15.34 15.21 -7.95
C ILE A 188 15.21 13.99 -7.06
N ARG A 189 16.34 13.38 -6.76
CA ARG A 189 16.48 12.29 -5.82
C ARG A 189 17.58 12.65 -4.84
N TYR A 190 17.29 12.55 -3.55
CA TYR A 190 18.25 12.88 -2.52
C TYR A 190 18.21 11.87 -1.37
N TRP A 191 19.33 11.68 -0.69
CA TRP A 191 19.41 10.77 0.46
C TRP A 191 20.53 11.19 1.40
N LYS A 192 20.36 10.85 2.66
CA LYS A 192 21.36 11.07 3.70
C LYS A 192 22.44 9.98 3.59
N VAL A 193 23.71 10.37 3.72
CA VAL A 193 24.84 9.46 3.65
C VAL A 193 25.32 9.16 5.05
N ALA A 194 25.51 7.86 5.37
CA ALA A 194 26.21 7.45 6.57
C ALA A 194 27.72 7.68 6.37
N THR A 195 28.37 8.41 7.28
CA THR A 195 29.83 8.53 7.28
C THR A 195 30.48 7.30 7.90
N GLU A 196 31.69 6.95 7.44
CA GLU A 196 32.45 5.77 7.91
C GLU A 196 32.70 5.78 9.42
N ASP A 197 32.67 6.93 10.08
CA ASP A 197 32.80 7.06 11.55
C ASP A 197 31.56 6.63 12.34
N SER A 198 30.46 6.30 11.67
CA SER A 198 29.19 5.85 12.29
C SER A 198 29.10 4.32 12.51
N VAL A 199 30.20 3.61 12.52
CA VAL A 199 30.24 2.15 12.84
C VAL A 199 29.95 1.87 14.32
N GLU A 200 30.04 2.86 15.19
CA GLU A 200 29.46 2.78 16.54
C GLU A 200 27.98 3.21 16.47
N LEU A 201 27.10 2.37 17.00
CA LEU A 201 25.62 2.53 17.13
C LEU A 201 25.18 3.77 17.94
N THR A 202 26.06 4.75 18.12
CA THR A 202 25.78 6.04 18.72
C THR A 202 25.63 7.06 17.61
N GLU A 203 24.44 7.66 17.53
CA GLU A 203 23.94 8.71 16.67
C GLU A 203 24.96 9.84 16.34
N VAL A 204 25.99 9.57 15.57
CA VAL A 204 26.71 10.63 14.88
C VAL A 204 25.93 10.87 13.59
N GLU A 205 25.02 11.83 13.65
CA GLU A 205 24.26 12.29 12.50
C GLU A 205 25.22 12.86 11.45
N SER A 206 25.57 12.05 10.45
CA SER A 206 26.10 12.58 9.21
C SER A 206 25.05 13.53 8.62
N ASN A 207 25.34 14.80 8.51
CA ASN A 207 24.44 15.78 7.91
C ASN A 207 24.66 15.93 6.39
N ILE A 208 25.41 15.02 5.77
CA ILE A 208 25.72 15.06 4.35
C ILE A 208 24.55 14.43 3.57
N TYR A 209 24.04 15.17 2.61
CA TYR A 209 23.04 14.71 1.66
C TYR A 209 23.66 14.63 0.26
N TYR A 210 23.45 13.52 -0.43
CA TYR A 210 23.69 13.42 -1.86
C TYR A 210 22.40 13.76 -2.60
N VAL A 211 22.55 14.49 -3.70
CA VAL A 211 21.43 14.96 -4.52
C VAL A 211 21.75 14.64 -5.98
N ASP A 212 20.92 13.83 -6.60
CA ASP A 212 20.95 13.58 -8.04
C ASP A 212 19.84 14.41 -8.71
N VAL A 213 20.25 15.26 -9.64
CA VAL A 213 19.36 16.07 -10.47
C VAL A 213 19.35 15.49 -11.87
N ILE A 214 18.23 14.91 -12.26
CA ILE A 214 18.06 14.15 -13.49
C ILE A 214 17.28 15.01 -14.48
N THR A 215 17.91 15.34 -15.59
CA THR A 215 17.30 16.13 -16.68
C THR A 215 16.92 15.23 -17.88
N ASP A 216 16.59 15.82 -19.01
CA ASP A 216 16.37 15.11 -20.27
C ASP A 216 17.66 14.65 -20.95
N LYS A 217 18.84 15.20 -20.57
CA LYS A 217 20.14 14.96 -21.23
C LYS A 217 21.16 14.29 -20.33
N ALA A 218 21.17 14.63 -19.03
CA ALA A 218 22.21 14.20 -18.12
C ALA A 218 21.70 14.12 -16.68
N THR A 219 22.43 13.38 -15.85
CA THR A 219 22.31 13.37 -14.40
C THR A 219 23.44 14.20 -13.80
N TYR A 220 23.12 15.17 -13.00
CA TYR A 220 24.03 16.05 -12.25
C TYR A 220 24.07 15.56 -10.80
N PHE A 221 25.26 15.54 -10.21
CA PHE A 221 25.50 14.99 -8.89
C PHE A 221 25.99 16.06 -7.94
N TYR A 222 25.20 16.35 -6.93
CA TYR A 222 25.50 17.35 -5.91
C TYR A 222 25.62 16.71 -4.53
N GLU A 223 26.24 17.43 -3.61
CA GLU A 223 26.24 17.16 -2.18
C GLU A 223 25.87 18.43 -1.40
N ALA A 224 25.28 18.26 -0.23
CA ALA A 224 24.94 19.32 0.70
C ALA A 224 25.25 18.92 2.13
N ASN A 225 25.81 19.84 2.92
CA ASN A 225 26.27 19.57 4.30
C ASN A 225 25.21 19.81 5.38
N SER A 226 24.01 20.28 5.02
CA SER A 226 22.94 20.57 5.98
C SER A 226 21.58 20.66 5.29
N VAL A 227 20.52 20.22 5.99
CA VAL A 227 19.13 20.43 5.54
C VAL A 227 18.71 21.88 5.68
N THR A 228 19.19 22.59 6.70
CA THR A 228 18.83 23.98 7.00
C THR A 228 19.50 24.97 6.06
N ASN A 229 20.70 24.67 5.59
CA ASN A 229 21.42 25.47 4.60
C ASN A 229 21.89 24.55 3.46
N LEU A 230 20.95 24.20 2.58
CA LEU A 230 21.18 23.32 1.43
C LEU A 230 21.96 24.06 0.34
N GLU A 231 23.25 24.31 0.58
CA GLU A 231 24.19 24.77 -0.45
C GLU A 231 24.65 23.55 -1.25
N LEU A 232 24.16 23.45 -2.50
CA LEU A 232 24.54 22.37 -3.40
C LEU A 232 25.93 22.61 -3.97
N SER A 233 26.86 21.70 -3.70
CA SER A 233 28.19 21.67 -4.32
C SER A 233 28.31 20.45 -5.25
N GLU A 234 28.98 20.63 -6.38
CA GLU A 234 29.18 19.55 -7.35
C GLU A 234 30.05 18.44 -6.74
N ARG A 235 29.53 17.20 -6.70
CA ARG A 235 30.22 16.04 -6.15
C ARG A 235 31.06 15.31 -7.20
N LYS A 236 30.53 15.16 -8.39
CA LYS A 236 31.20 14.57 -9.56
C LYS A 236 30.67 15.17 -10.86
N PRO A 237 31.43 15.06 -11.97
CA PRO A 237 30.97 15.55 -13.27
C PRO A 237 29.65 14.95 -13.70
N PRO A 238 28.80 15.69 -14.44
CA PRO A 238 27.54 15.19 -14.98
C PRO A 238 27.73 13.97 -15.90
N GLU A 239 26.86 13.00 -15.77
CA GLU A 239 26.82 11.82 -16.65
C GLU A 239 25.68 11.97 -17.68
N ALA A 240 26.04 12.03 -18.96
CA ALA A 240 25.05 12.11 -20.02
C ALA A 240 24.33 10.77 -20.22
N HIS A 241 23.04 10.84 -20.56
CA HIS A 241 22.24 9.67 -20.93
C HIS A 241 21.45 9.92 -22.22
N SER A 242 21.12 8.84 -22.93
CA SER A 242 20.51 8.91 -24.26
C SER A 242 18.99 8.74 -24.26
N PHE A 243 18.32 8.92 -23.13
CA PHE A 243 16.86 8.75 -23.03
C PHE A 243 16.09 9.93 -23.64
N GLY A 244 16.71 11.12 -23.80
CA GLY A 244 16.06 12.33 -24.34
C GLY A 244 14.87 12.85 -23.53
N ARG A 245 14.67 12.32 -22.32
CA ARG A 245 13.63 12.68 -21.37
C ARG A 245 14.11 12.42 -19.95
N VAL A 246 13.47 13.06 -18.98
CA VAL A 246 13.67 12.76 -17.56
C VAL A 246 13.32 11.29 -17.30
N THR A 247 14.26 10.53 -16.72
CA THR A 247 14.18 9.08 -16.56
C THR A 247 13.40 8.62 -15.34
N ILE A 248 12.95 9.57 -14.49
CA ILE A 248 11.99 9.28 -13.41
C ILE A 248 10.58 9.56 -13.88
N THR A 249 9.72 8.56 -13.71
CA THR A 249 8.29 8.64 -14.00
C THR A 249 7.50 8.66 -12.69
N GLU A 250 6.64 9.66 -12.51
CA GLU A 250 5.66 9.69 -11.44
C GLU A 250 4.40 8.93 -11.85
N PHE A 251 3.97 8.01 -11.02
CA PHE A 251 2.67 7.38 -11.05
C PHE A 251 1.79 8.01 -9.97
N SER A 252 0.52 8.25 -10.26
CA SER A 252 -0.43 8.85 -9.31
C SER A 252 -1.58 7.91 -9.03
N ASN A 253 -1.97 7.80 -7.75
CA ASN A 253 -3.10 7.00 -7.32
C ASN A 253 -4.45 7.59 -7.76
N ASN A 254 -4.54 8.90 -7.69
CA ASN A 254 -5.69 9.69 -8.09
C ASN A 254 -5.23 11.10 -8.44
N GLU A 255 -6.13 11.94 -8.99
CA GLU A 255 -5.79 13.31 -9.39
C GLU A 255 -5.32 14.21 -8.24
N LYS A 256 -5.63 13.84 -6.99
CA LYS A 256 -5.23 14.58 -5.79
C LYS A 256 -3.98 14.02 -5.12
N ARG A 257 -3.37 12.97 -5.67
CA ARG A 257 -2.15 12.32 -5.15
C ARG A 257 -2.28 11.88 -3.69
N ARG A 258 -3.46 11.33 -3.33
CA ARG A 258 -3.77 10.86 -1.98
C ARG A 258 -3.77 9.34 -1.90
N GLY A 259 -3.30 8.83 -0.75
CA GLY A 259 -3.33 7.41 -0.41
C GLY A 259 -4.76 6.86 -0.28
N ASP A 260 -4.90 5.55 -0.28
CA ASP A 260 -6.21 4.91 -0.28
C ASP A 260 -6.91 4.99 1.08
N PHE A 261 -6.16 4.95 2.17
CA PHE A 261 -6.69 5.06 3.54
C PHE A 261 -6.59 6.46 4.14
N GLU A 262 -5.86 7.39 3.50
CA GLU A 262 -5.54 8.71 4.06
C GLU A 262 -6.77 9.49 4.56
N LYS A 263 -7.90 9.37 3.85
CA LYS A 263 -9.14 10.08 4.20
C LYS A 263 -9.82 9.55 5.46
N VAL A 264 -9.53 8.32 5.85
CA VAL A 264 -10.15 7.64 7.00
C VAL A 264 -9.25 7.56 8.22
N ILE A 265 -8.04 8.13 8.18
CA ILE A 265 -7.13 8.21 9.33
C ILE A 265 -7.86 8.75 10.58
N PRO A 266 -8.67 9.83 10.52
CA PRO A 266 -9.38 10.29 11.71
C PRO A 266 -10.36 9.27 12.30
N LEU A 267 -10.92 8.40 11.46
CA LEU A 267 -11.81 7.32 11.93
C LEU A 267 -11.02 6.17 12.54
N ILE A 268 -9.84 5.86 11.98
CA ILE A 268 -8.92 4.87 12.54
C ILE A 268 -8.50 5.32 13.95
N ASP A 269 -8.13 6.58 14.12
CA ASP A 269 -7.78 7.16 15.42
C ASP A 269 -8.92 7.05 16.44
N LEU A 270 -10.16 7.36 16.04
CA LEU A 270 -11.33 7.25 16.91
C LEU A 270 -11.61 5.79 17.31
N TYR A 271 -11.39 4.85 16.39
CA TYR A 271 -11.54 3.42 16.69
C TYR A 271 -10.48 2.95 17.70
N ASP A 272 -9.23 3.30 17.47
CA ASP A 272 -8.10 2.98 18.36
C ASP A 272 -8.29 3.59 19.75
N GLU A 273 -8.80 4.83 19.80
CA GLU A 273 -9.12 5.53 21.04
C GLU A 273 -10.21 4.79 21.82
N ALA A 274 -11.31 4.43 21.17
CA ALA A 274 -12.42 3.72 21.81
C ALA A 274 -11.98 2.33 22.33
N GLN A 275 -11.17 1.61 21.58
CA GLN A 275 -10.65 0.30 21.99
C GLN A 275 -9.66 0.40 23.16
N SER A 276 -8.78 1.39 23.11
CA SER A 276 -7.81 1.65 24.18
C SER A 276 -8.51 2.06 25.49
N ASP A 277 -9.56 2.88 25.39
CA ASP A 277 -10.37 3.27 26.57
C ASP A 277 -11.14 2.08 27.14
N THR A 278 -11.63 1.18 26.28
CA THR A 278 -12.25 -0.08 26.73
C THR A 278 -11.25 -0.94 27.48
N ALA A 279 -10.04 -1.13 26.94
CA ALA A 279 -8.98 -1.90 27.59
C ALA A 279 -8.55 -1.27 28.93
N ASN A 280 -8.43 0.04 28.96
CA ASN A 280 -8.10 0.79 30.19
C ASN A 280 -9.21 0.63 31.25
N TYR A 281 -10.46 0.74 30.83
CA TYR A 281 -11.60 0.54 31.73
C TYR A 281 -11.57 -0.88 32.33
N MET A 282 -11.33 -1.90 31.51
CA MET A 282 -11.26 -3.28 32.00
C MET A 282 -10.09 -3.50 32.97
N SER A 283 -8.97 -2.84 32.75
CA SER A 283 -7.83 -2.89 33.68
C SER A 283 -8.10 -2.16 34.99
N ASP A 284 -8.81 -1.03 34.94
CA ASP A 284 -9.13 -0.19 36.10
C ASP A 284 -10.34 -0.71 36.91
N LEU A 285 -11.10 -1.69 36.42
CA LEU A 285 -12.22 -2.29 37.17
C LEU A 285 -11.79 -2.86 38.53
N ASN A 286 -10.53 -3.20 38.67
CA ASN A 286 -9.97 -3.67 39.96
C ASN A 286 -9.75 -2.54 40.98
N ASP A 287 -9.83 -1.25 40.53
CA ASP A 287 -9.62 -0.07 41.38
C ASP A 287 -10.97 0.57 41.79
N ALA A 288 -11.93 -0.26 42.18
CA ALA A 288 -13.21 0.19 42.68
C ALA A 288 -13.01 1.03 43.98
N MET A 289 -13.58 2.23 44.00
CA MET A 289 -13.55 3.08 45.18
C MET A 289 -14.62 2.64 46.19
N LEU A 290 -14.20 2.38 47.43
CA LEU A 290 -15.13 2.13 48.51
C LEU A 290 -15.68 3.48 49.03
N LEU A 291 -16.96 3.70 48.84
CA LEU A 291 -17.68 4.84 49.42
C LEU A 291 -18.27 4.41 50.75
N ILE A 292 -17.81 5.06 51.81
CA ILE A 292 -18.36 4.89 53.16
C ILE A 292 -19.21 6.12 53.45
N LYS A 293 -20.48 5.90 53.75
CA LYS A 293 -21.41 6.94 54.20
C LYS A 293 -21.61 6.79 55.69
N GLY A 294 -21.28 7.82 56.46
CA GLY A 294 -21.40 7.85 57.91
C GLY A 294 -20.17 8.45 58.57
N ASN A 295 -20.23 8.65 59.91
CA ASN A 295 -19.07 9.12 60.66
C ASN A 295 -18.27 7.90 61.10
N VAL A 296 -17.18 7.59 60.41
CA VAL A 296 -16.34 6.41 60.71
C VAL A 296 -14.96 6.90 61.08
N ASP A 297 -14.51 6.59 62.31
CA ASP A 297 -13.12 6.77 62.70
C ASP A 297 -12.27 5.63 62.12
N LEU A 298 -11.64 5.90 60.99
CA LEU A 298 -10.70 4.97 60.36
C LEU A 298 -9.28 5.24 60.90
N ASN A 299 -8.80 4.36 61.75
CA ASN A 299 -7.40 4.31 62.16
C ASN A 299 -6.60 3.57 61.07
N GLU A 300 -5.45 4.11 60.65
CA GLU A 300 -4.61 3.57 59.57
C GLU A 300 -4.18 2.11 59.80
N GLU A 301 -3.91 1.74 61.06
CA GLU A 301 -3.55 0.38 61.47
C GLU A 301 -4.73 -0.61 61.25
N VAL A 302 -5.95 -0.20 61.67
CA VAL A 302 -7.16 -1.02 61.51
C VAL A 302 -7.54 -1.18 60.03
N ALA A 303 -7.40 -0.11 59.26
CA ALA A 303 -7.67 -0.13 57.81
C ALA A 303 -6.71 -1.08 57.08
N THR A 304 -5.44 -1.11 57.48
CA THR A 304 -4.42 -2.01 56.90
C THR A 304 -4.72 -3.48 57.23
N LEU A 305 -5.05 -3.78 58.49
CA LEU A 305 -5.40 -5.15 58.93
C LEU A 305 -6.70 -5.65 58.24
N GLN A 306 -7.69 -4.77 58.07
CA GLN A 306 -8.93 -5.12 57.36
C GLN A 306 -8.69 -5.38 55.90
N LYS A 307 -7.79 -4.62 55.26
CA LYS A 307 -7.39 -4.81 53.87
C LYS A 307 -6.65 -6.15 53.69
N GLU A 308 -5.75 -6.50 54.58
CA GLU A 308 -5.03 -7.79 54.56
C GLU A 308 -5.97 -8.97 54.79
N ALA A 309 -6.99 -8.82 55.63
CA ALA A 309 -8.00 -9.83 55.92
C ALA A 309 -9.11 -9.88 54.87
N ASN A 310 -9.16 -8.94 53.92
CA ASN A 310 -10.23 -8.78 52.92
C ASN A 310 -11.64 -8.62 53.55
N VAL A 311 -11.74 -8.11 54.76
CA VAL A 311 -12.97 -7.93 55.54
C VAL A 311 -13.04 -6.48 56.01
N PHE A 312 -14.08 -5.76 55.62
CA PHE A 312 -14.40 -4.43 56.14
C PHE A 312 -15.51 -4.54 57.20
N HIS A 313 -15.17 -4.22 58.44
CA HIS A 313 -16.13 -4.08 59.52
C HIS A 313 -16.30 -2.59 59.87
N LEU A 314 -17.52 -2.08 59.70
CA LEU A 314 -17.87 -0.71 60.00
C LEU A 314 -18.77 -0.70 61.24
N ALA A 315 -18.30 -0.07 62.30
CA ALA A 315 -19.12 0.17 63.51
C ALA A 315 -19.92 1.46 63.35
N PRO A 316 -21.22 1.47 63.53
CA PRO A 316 -21.99 2.69 63.51
C PRO A 316 -21.59 3.64 64.62
N PRO A 317 -21.51 4.97 64.38
CA PRO A 317 -21.21 5.92 65.43
C PRO A 317 -22.35 5.98 66.45
N GLU A 318 -22.00 5.98 67.71
CA GLU A 318 -22.92 6.13 68.82
C GLU A 318 -23.17 7.62 69.12
N TYR A 319 -24.42 8.04 69.16
CA TYR A 319 -24.79 9.38 69.56
C TYR A 319 -25.55 9.36 70.88
N ALA A 320 -25.08 10.12 71.85
CA ALA A 320 -25.82 10.37 73.07
C ALA A 320 -26.95 11.37 72.80
N THR A 321 -28.17 10.98 73.00
CA THR A 321 -29.33 11.87 72.98
C THR A 321 -29.53 12.60 74.30
N VAL A 322 -30.33 13.70 74.31
CA VAL A 322 -30.58 14.57 75.51
C VAL A 322 -31.11 13.78 76.70
N ASP A 323 -31.62 12.55 76.54
CA ASP A 323 -32.11 11.64 77.53
C ASP A 323 -31.14 10.49 77.89
N ASP A 324 -29.87 10.65 77.67
CA ASP A 324 -28.82 9.59 77.86
C ASP A 324 -29.07 8.26 77.20
N LYS A 325 -29.88 8.26 76.12
CA LYS A 325 -30.06 7.09 75.23
C LYS A 325 -29.08 7.13 74.15
N VAL A 326 -28.33 6.05 74.01
CA VAL A 326 -27.40 5.83 72.90
C VAL A 326 -28.23 5.45 71.67
N THR A 327 -28.09 6.26 70.62
CA THR A 327 -28.70 5.91 69.28
C THR A 327 -27.60 5.63 68.34
N GLU A 328 -27.68 4.48 67.71
CA GLU A 328 -26.72 4.09 66.63
C GLU A 328 -26.98 4.87 65.34
N GLY A 329 -25.96 5.44 64.76
CA GLY A 329 -26.03 6.06 63.42
C GLY A 329 -26.08 5.02 62.33
N ASN A 330 -26.57 5.41 61.19
CA ASN A 330 -26.60 4.53 60.01
C ASN A 330 -25.26 4.62 59.26
N VAL A 331 -24.60 3.48 59.04
CA VAL A 331 -23.39 3.35 58.24
C VAL A 331 -23.71 2.45 57.04
N ASP A 332 -23.37 2.95 55.87
CA ASP A 332 -23.52 2.22 54.61
C ASP A 332 -22.19 2.27 53.83
N ALA A 333 -21.80 1.16 53.30
CA ALA A 333 -20.60 1.05 52.50
C ALA A 333 -20.94 0.37 51.15
N GLN A 334 -20.58 1.03 50.10
CA GLN A 334 -20.77 0.47 48.73
C GLN A 334 -19.54 0.77 47.90
N TYR A 335 -19.23 -0.15 47.01
CA TYR A 335 -18.25 0.14 45.97
C TYR A 335 -18.85 1.01 44.90
N ILE A 336 -18.18 2.14 44.62
CA ILE A 336 -18.48 2.98 43.49
C ILE A 336 -17.51 2.63 42.39
N TYR A 337 -18.04 2.15 41.30
CA TYR A 337 -17.30 1.96 40.08
C TYR A 337 -17.98 2.78 38.96
N LYS A 338 -17.17 3.23 38.03
CA LYS A 338 -17.67 3.92 36.84
C LYS A 338 -18.49 2.92 36.02
N GLN A 339 -19.78 3.19 35.87
CA GLN A 339 -20.60 2.36 34.96
C GLN A 339 -20.15 2.62 33.54
N TYR A 340 -19.75 1.56 32.86
CA TYR A 340 -19.34 1.58 31.46
C TYR A 340 -20.42 0.94 30.62
N ASP A 341 -20.94 1.70 29.65
CA ASP A 341 -21.91 1.17 28.69
C ASP A 341 -21.19 0.36 27.61
N VAL A 342 -20.95 -0.92 27.89
CA VAL A 342 -20.30 -1.84 26.99
C VAL A 342 -21.05 -1.90 25.66
N SER A 343 -22.39 -1.98 25.70
CA SER A 343 -23.20 -2.10 24.49
C SER A 343 -23.14 -0.86 23.61
N GLY A 344 -23.15 0.32 24.21
CA GLY A 344 -23.03 1.59 23.49
C GLY A 344 -21.66 1.75 22.85
N VAL A 345 -20.60 1.36 23.56
CA VAL A 345 -19.22 1.42 23.01
C VAL A 345 -19.01 0.41 21.89
N GLU A 346 -19.51 -0.82 22.02
CA GLU A 346 -19.45 -1.81 20.94
C GLU A 346 -20.23 -1.35 19.70
N ALA A 347 -21.42 -0.78 19.87
CA ALA A 347 -22.20 -0.21 18.78
C ALA A 347 -21.44 0.95 18.10
N TYR A 348 -20.77 1.80 18.89
CA TYR A 348 -19.93 2.90 18.38
C TYR A 348 -18.75 2.39 17.55
N LYS A 349 -17.98 1.43 18.06
CA LYS A 349 -16.85 0.82 17.34
C LYS A 349 -17.30 0.14 16.04
N THR A 350 -18.38 -0.63 16.10
CA THR A 350 -18.97 -1.27 14.92
C THR A 350 -19.36 -0.24 13.86
N ARG A 351 -19.93 0.89 14.27
CA ARG A 351 -20.29 1.97 13.35
C ARG A 351 -19.05 2.58 12.68
N ILE A 352 -17.99 2.88 13.45
CA ILE A 352 -16.75 3.44 12.91
C ILE A 352 -16.10 2.46 11.93
N ALA A 353 -15.98 1.18 12.29
CA ALA A 353 -15.41 0.15 11.40
C ALA A 353 -16.19 0.08 10.07
N LYS A 354 -17.53 0.07 10.14
CA LYS A 354 -18.38 0.09 8.96
C LYS A 354 -18.19 1.36 8.11
N ASP A 355 -18.05 2.52 8.74
CA ASP A 355 -17.81 3.77 8.02
C ASP A 355 -16.42 3.77 7.35
N ILE A 356 -15.37 3.21 7.99
CA ILE A 356 -14.04 3.02 7.39
C ILE A 356 -14.17 2.18 6.10
N HIS A 357 -14.78 1.00 6.17
CA HIS A 357 -14.96 0.11 5.02
C HIS A 357 -15.82 0.77 3.91
N THR A 358 -16.89 1.45 4.29
CA THR A 358 -17.77 2.15 3.33
C THR A 358 -17.05 3.27 2.60
N LEU A 359 -16.29 4.12 3.31
CA LEU A 359 -15.61 5.27 2.73
C LEU A 359 -14.37 4.90 1.91
N THR A 360 -13.77 3.75 2.19
CA THR A 360 -12.64 3.20 1.41
C THR A 360 -13.09 2.29 0.27
N ASN A 361 -14.37 1.92 0.23
CA ASN A 361 -14.93 0.92 -0.68
C ASN A 361 -14.27 -0.46 -0.55
N THR A 362 -13.69 -0.77 0.61
CA THR A 362 -13.13 -2.09 0.89
C THR A 362 -14.18 -2.95 1.59
N PRO A 363 -14.31 -4.23 1.23
CA PRO A 363 -15.25 -5.11 1.91
C PRO A 363 -14.79 -5.39 3.34
N ASP A 364 -15.73 -5.51 4.25
CA ASP A 364 -15.49 -6.12 5.55
C ASP A 364 -15.60 -7.64 5.39
N MET A 365 -14.46 -8.34 5.36
CA MET A 365 -14.43 -9.80 5.18
C MET A 365 -14.93 -10.55 6.41
N THR A 366 -15.13 -9.88 7.55
CA THR A 366 -15.69 -10.47 8.78
C THR A 366 -17.23 -10.39 8.79
N ASP A 367 -17.85 -9.63 7.88
CA ASP A 367 -19.30 -9.55 7.76
C ASP A 367 -19.88 -10.90 7.30
N GLU A 368 -20.82 -11.47 8.07
CA GLU A 368 -21.53 -12.71 7.76
C GLU A 368 -22.12 -12.71 6.34
N ASN A 369 -22.45 -11.53 5.82
CA ASN A 369 -22.91 -11.36 4.45
C ASN A 369 -21.83 -11.60 3.39
N PHE A 370 -20.54 -11.65 3.74
CA PHE A 370 -19.46 -12.05 2.84
C PHE A 370 -19.16 -13.55 2.91
N GLY A 371 -19.42 -14.21 4.05
CA GLY A 371 -19.17 -15.65 4.28
C GLY A 371 -20.24 -16.61 3.76
N GLY A 372 -21.39 -16.12 3.28
CA GLY A 372 -22.48 -16.96 2.77
C GLY A 372 -22.26 -17.43 1.33
N GLN A 373 -22.99 -18.49 0.91
CA GLN A 373 -23.07 -18.96 -0.50
C GLN A 373 -23.73 -17.87 -1.38
N GLN A 374 -22.96 -16.85 -1.74
CA GLN A 374 -23.46 -15.80 -2.66
C GLN A 374 -23.01 -16.09 -4.09
N SER A 375 -23.90 -15.83 -5.05
CA SER A 375 -23.55 -15.93 -6.46
C SER A 375 -22.44 -14.93 -6.82
N GLY A 376 -21.58 -15.27 -7.77
CA GLY A 376 -20.54 -14.38 -8.26
C GLY A 376 -21.06 -13.00 -8.70
N GLU A 377 -22.33 -12.92 -9.15
CA GLU A 377 -23.00 -11.64 -9.49
C GLU A 377 -23.25 -10.78 -8.25
N ALA A 378 -23.74 -11.34 -7.14
CA ALA A 378 -23.97 -10.61 -5.91
C ALA A 378 -22.66 -10.02 -5.35
N MET A 379 -21.54 -10.77 -5.48
CA MET A 379 -20.22 -10.30 -5.10
C MET A 379 -19.76 -9.11 -5.96
N LYS A 380 -19.99 -9.14 -7.27
CA LYS A 380 -19.67 -8.01 -8.18
C LYS A 380 -20.43 -6.74 -7.80
N TYR A 381 -21.71 -6.83 -7.41
CA TYR A 381 -22.46 -5.66 -6.95
C TYR A 381 -21.90 -5.08 -5.65
N LYS A 382 -21.45 -5.91 -4.71
CA LYS A 382 -20.82 -5.44 -3.47
C LYS A 382 -19.48 -4.75 -3.72
N LEU A 383 -18.74 -5.18 -4.71
CA LEU A 383 -17.45 -4.63 -5.09
C LEU A 383 -17.55 -3.48 -6.11
N PHE A 384 -18.75 -3.05 -6.49
CA PHE A 384 -18.93 -2.01 -7.49
C PHE A 384 -18.22 -0.70 -7.15
N GLY A 385 -18.28 -0.26 -5.87
CA GLY A 385 -17.57 0.94 -5.42
C GLY A 385 -16.05 0.81 -5.53
N LEU A 386 -15.50 -0.36 -5.20
CA LEU A 386 -14.10 -0.67 -5.38
C LEU A 386 -13.70 -0.68 -6.86
N GLU A 387 -14.53 -1.25 -7.74
CA GLU A 387 -14.29 -1.28 -9.19
C GLU A 387 -14.20 0.12 -9.79
N GLN A 388 -15.12 1.03 -9.40
CA GLN A 388 -15.05 2.42 -9.85
C GLN A 388 -13.75 3.11 -9.43
N ARG A 389 -13.32 2.89 -8.19
CA ARG A 389 -12.05 3.43 -7.67
C ARG A 389 -10.85 2.85 -8.41
N THR A 390 -10.87 1.55 -8.65
CA THR A 390 -9.83 0.83 -9.38
C THR A 390 -9.70 1.30 -10.81
N ALA A 391 -10.82 1.53 -11.52
CA ALA A 391 -10.81 2.04 -12.88
C ALA A 391 -10.10 3.41 -13.00
N ILE A 392 -10.27 4.30 -12.00
CA ILE A 392 -9.54 5.58 -11.95
C ILE A 392 -8.04 5.34 -11.76
N LYS A 393 -7.67 4.48 -10.79
CA LYS A 393 -6.27 4.12 -10.50
C LYS A 393 -5.59 3.54 -11.74
N GLU A 394 -6.24 2.61 -12.44
CA GLU A 394 -5.73 2.02 -13.69
C GLU A 394 -5.53 3.03 -14.80
N GLY A 395 -6.49 3.94 -14.99
CA GLY A 395 -6.37 4.98 -16.00
C GLY A 395 -5.13 5.86 -15.79
N LEU A 396 -4.80 6.16 -14.54
CA LEU A 396 -3.60 6.92 -14.20
C LEU A 396 -2.33 6.06 -14.26
N PHE A 397 -2.38 4.81 -13.79
CA PHE A 397 -1.26 3.89 -13.90
C PHE A 397 -0.88 3.62 -15.35
N ARG A 398 -1.87 3.46 -16.23
CA ARG A 398 -1.66 3.33 -17.68
C ARG A 398 -0.89 4.50 -18.28
N LYS A 399 -1.13 5.74 -17.82
CA LYS A 399 -0.34 6.91 -18.27
C LYS A 399 1.14 6.77 -17.90
N GLY A 400 1.44 6.27 -16.68
CA GLY A 400 2.80 5.96 -16.26
C GLY A 400 3.43 4.85 -17.13
N LEU A 401 2.69 3.77 -17.41
CA LEU A 401 3.15 2.70 -18.31
C LEU A 401 3.46 3.21 -19.71
N VAL A 402 2.59 4.02 -20.29
CA VAL A 402 2.84 4.64 -21.62
C VAL A 402 4.15 5.45 -21.58
N ARG A 403 4.42 6.19 -20.50
CA ARG A 403 5.67 6.92 -20.34
C ARG A 403 6.87 5.98 -20.16
N ARG A 404 6.75 4.89 -19.37
CA ARG A 404 7.77 3.85 -19.23
C ARG A 404 8.22 3.34 -20.61
N TYR A 405 7.27 2.89 -21.42
CA TYR A 405 7.60 2.31 -22.72
C TYR A 405 8.03 3.34 -23.77
N LYS A 406 7.67 4.62 -23.60
CA LYS A 406 8.30 5.70 -24.38
C LYS A 406 9.79 5.84 -24.04
N LEU A 407 10.17 5.82 -22.75
CA LEU A 407 11.57 5.86 -22.33
C LEU A 407 12.36 4.63 -22.81
N VAL A 408 11.76 3.45 -22.69
CA VAL A 408 12.33 2.20 -23.22
C VAL A 408 12.53 2.30 -24.73
N GLY A 409 11.55 2.84 -25.47
CA GLY A 409 11.63 3.00 -26.91
C GLY A 409 12.71 3.97 -27.37
N GLU A 410 12.93 5.07 -26.62
CA GLU A 410 14.01 6.02 -26.94
C GLU A 410 15.38 5.33 -26.78
N ILE A 411 15.62 4.62 -25.68
CA ILE A 411 16.93 4.02 -25.42
C ILE A 411 17.20 2.77 -26.28
N MET A 412 16.23 1.87 -26.43
CA MET A 412 16.37 0.66 -27.25
C MET A 412 16.33 0.99 -28.75
N GLY A 413 15.69 2.10 -29.12
CA GLY A 413 15.68 2.62 -30.50
C GLY A 413 17.06 3.11 -30.95
N VAL A 414 17.88 3.64 -30.05
CA VAL A 414 19.27 4.02 -30.35
C VAL A 414 20.09 2.83 -30.81
N ASN A 415 19.88 1.69 -30.17
CA ASN A 415 20.58 0.43 -30.50
C ASN A 415 19.92 -0.36 -31.63
N ARG A 416 18.79 0.15 -32.19
CA ARG A 416 17.98 -0.57 -33.19
C ARG A 416 17.44 -1.92 -32.72
N GLU A 417 17.30 -2.11 -31.41
CA GLU A 417 16.76 -3.34 -30.83
C GLU A 417 15.23 -3.42 -31.01
N ILE A 418 14.56 -2.27 -30.87
CA ILE A 418 13.13 -2.11 -31.10
C ILE A 418 12.91 -0.81 -31.87
N ASP A 419 12.00 -0.83 -32.84
CA ASP A 419 11.49 0.39 -33.45
C ASP A 419 10.54 1.08 -32.46
N LYS A 420 10.88 2.31 -32.07
CA LYS A 420 10.09 3.08 -31.08
C LYS A 420 8.65 3.35 -31.49
N ASP A 421 8.35 3.34 -32.80
CA ASP A 421 6.98 3.49 -33.28
C ASP A 421 6.12 2.27 -32.92
N ASN A 422 6.71 1.08 -32.80
CA ASN A 422 6.03 -0.15 -32.40
C ASN A 422 5.61 -0.15 -30.93
N LEU A 423 6.21 0.70 -30.09
CA LEU A 423 5.86 0.84 -28.68
C LEU A 423 4.76 1.87 -28.42
N LYS A 424 4.29 2.57 -29.45
CA LYS A 424 3.17 3.53 -29.34
C LYS A 424 1.81 2.84 -29.27
N ASP A 425 1.69 1.65 -29.89
CA ASP A 425 0.43 0.92 -30.06
C ASP A 425 0.29 -0.26 -29.09
N LEU A 426 0.98 -0.19 -27.93
CA LEU A 426 0.90 -1.23 -26.90
C LEU A 426 -0.49 -1.25 -26.25
N VAL A 427 -1.04 -2.45 -26.12
CA VAL A 427 -2.29 -2.71 -25.42
C VAL A 427 -1.99 -3.18 -23.99
N PHE A 428 -2.53 -2.47 -23.00
CA PHE A 428 -2.41 -2.82 -21.58
C PHE A 428 -3.72 -3.42 -21.09
N THR A 429 -3.67 -4.67 -20.61
CA THR A 429 -4.83 -5.35 -20.03
C THR A 429 -4.61 -5.59 -18.56
N PHE A 430 -5.54 -5.08 -17.74
CA PHE A 430 -5.57 -5.26 -16.29
C PHE A 430 -6.63 -6.30 -15.95
N THR A 431 -6.25 -7.32 -15.20
CA THR A 431 -7.15 -8.39 -14.76
C THR A 431 -7.38 -8.28 -13.26
N ARG A 432 -8.65 -8.36 -12.82
CA ARG A 432 -9.01 -8.31 -11.40
C ARG A 432 -8.66 -9.60 -10.70
N ASN A 433 -8.03 -9.48 -9.55
CA ASN A 433 -7.79 -10.63 -8.66
C ASN A 433 -9.04 -10.86 -7.79
N LEU A 434 -9.99 -11.60 -8.33
CA LEU A 434 -11.19 -12.03 -7.64
C LEU A 434 -11.14 -13.55 -7.45
N PRO A 435 -11.54 -14.06 -6.29
CA PRO A 435 -11.75 -15.52 -6.15
C PRO A 435 -12.87 -15.92 -7.12
N LYS A 436 -12.51 -16.69 -8.14
CA LYS A 436 -13.44 -17.25 -9.11
C LYS A 436 -13.53 -18.73 -8.90
N SER A 437 -14.71 -19.29 -9.13
CA SER A 437 -14.89 -20.74 -9.18
C SER A 437 -14.33 -21.26 -10.50
N ILE A 438 -13.22 -21.98 -10.46
CA ILE A 438 -12.62 -22.63 -11.63
C ILE A 438 -13.67 -23.46 -12.38
N THR A 439 -14.60 -24.07 -11.64
CA THR A 439 -15.70 -24.86 -12.21
C THR A 439 -16.66 -24.02 -13.05
N GLU A 440 -17.01 -22.82 -12.57
CA GLU A 440 -17.86 -21.88 -13.32
C GLU A 440 -17.15 -21.34 -14.56
N GLU A 441 -15.86 -21.02 -14.48
CA GLU A 441 -15.05 -20.60 -15.62
C GLU A 441 -14.93 -21.71 -16.66
N MET A 442 -14.70 -22.96 -16.24
CA MET A 442 -14.66 -24.10 -17.13
C MET A 442 -16.01 -24.34 -17.82
N GLN A 443 -17.12 -24.24 -17.08
CA GLN A 443 -18.45 -24.36 -17.65
C GLN A 443 -18.74 -23.25 -18.68
N MET A 444 -18.35 -22.02 -18.37
CA MET A 444 -18.48 -20.90 -19.29
C MET A 444 -17.63 -21.10 -20.57
N TYR A 445 -16.38 -21.56 -20.41
CA TYR A 445 -15.49 -21.88 -21.51
C TYR A 445 -16.08 -22.99 -22.42
N MET A 446 -16.59 -24.06 -21.81
CA MET A 446 -17.20 -25.18 -22.54
C MET A 446 -18.50 -24.76 -23.24
N SER A 447 -19.32 -23.90 -22.60
CA SER A 447 -20.61 -23.46 -23.15
C SER A 447 -20.46 -22.47 -24.31
N ALA A 448 -19.42 -21.65 -24.28
CA ALA A 448 -19.14 -20.64 -25.31
C ALA A 448 -18.30 -21.17 -26.47
N GLY A 449 -17.92 -22.46 -26.46
CA GLY A 449 -17.09 -23.09 -27.51
C GLY A 449 -17.78 -23.08 -28.85
N GLY A 450 -17.15 -22.41 -29.85
CA GLY A 450 -17.62 -22.34 -31.23
C GLY A 450 -18.26 -21.04 -31.66
N GLU A 451 -18.73 -20.18 -30.75
CA GLU A 451 -19.33 -18.88 -31.06
C GLU A 451 -18.35 -17.68 -30.91
N ILE A 452 -17.30 -17.88 -30.13
CA ILE A 452 -16.27 -16.85 -29.84
C ILE A 452 -14.90 -17.43 -30.22
N SER A 453 -13.99 -16.60 -30.70
CA SER A 453 -12.64 -17.06 -31.02
C SER A 453 -11.96 -17.70 -29.82
N GLN A 454 -11.25 -18.80 -30.04
CA GLN A 454 -10.57 -19.57 -29.00
C GLN A 454 -9.60 -18.68 -28.17
N LYS A 455 -8.90 -17.77 -28.85
CA LYS A 455 -8.02 -16.77 -28.21
C LYS A 455 -8.78 -15.86 -27.22
N THR A 456 -9.97 -15.40 -27.61
CA THR A 456 -10.81 -14.55 -26.74
C THR A 456 -11.36 -15.34 -25.57
N LEU A 457 -11.81 -16.58 -25.78
CA LEU A 457 -12.28 -17.46 -24.71
C LEU A 457 -11.17 -17.73 -23.68
N MET A 458 -9.96 -18.01 -24.13
CA MET A 458 -8.81 -18.24 -23.25
C MET A 458 -8.43 -17.00 -22.45
N SER A 459 -8.65 -15.80 -23.02
CA SER A 459 -8.38 -14.54 -22.28
C SER A 459 -9.42 -14.25 -21.19
N LEU A 460 -10.54 -14.92 -21.15
CA LEU A 460 -11.61 -14.74 -20.15
C LEU A 460 -11.46 -15.67 -18.94
N VAL A 461 -10.62 -16.71 -19.02
CA VAL A 461 -10.40 -17.67 -17.92
C VAL A 461 -9.14 -17.33 -17.16
N SER A 462 -9.22 -17.47 -15.83
CA SER A 462 -8.18 -16.98 -14.91
C SER A 462 -6.96 -17.91 -14.78
N PHE A 463 -7.07 -19.16 -15.20
CA PHE A 463 -5.98 -20.16 -15.11
C PHE A 463 -5.09 -20.21 -16.37
N ILE A 464 -5.34 -19.35 -17.37
CA ILE A 464 -4.50 -19.22 -18.56
C ILE A 464 -3.83 -17.85 -18.53
N ASP A 465 -2.55 -17.83 -18.19
CA ASP A 465 -1.78 -16.58 -18.07
C ASP A 465 -1.52 -15.92 -19.43
N ASN A 466 -1.25 -16.72 -20.47
CA ASN A 466 -0.97 -16.22 -21.81
C ASN A 466 -1.78 -16.97 -22.86
N PRO A 467 -2.91 -16.40 -23.33
CA PRO A 467 -3.76 -17.02 -24.35
C PRO A 467 -3.06 -17.28 -25.69
N GLN A 468 -2.06 -16.48 -26.05
CA GLN A 468 -1.35 -16.64 -27.33
C GLN A 468 -0.40 -17.86 -27.30
N ASP A 469 0.29 -18.05 -26.19
CA ASP A 469 1.19 -19.20 -26.04
C ASP A 469 0.40 -20.50 -25.90
N GLU A 470 -0.78 -20.44 -25.28
CA GLU A 470 -1.66 -21.59 -25.15
C GLU A 470 -2.27 -22.01 -26.50
N VAL A 471 -2.65 -21.06 -27.35
CA VAL A 471 -3.08 -21.36 -28.74
C VAL A 471 -1.95 -22.05 -29.51
N LYS A 472 -0.72 -21.53 -29.42
CA LYS A 472 0.44 -22.16 -30.08
C LYS A 472 0.72 -23.57 -29.57
N ARG A 473 0.54 -23.83 -28.26
CA ARG A 473 0.67 -25.19 -27.69
C ARG A 473 -0.37 -26.13 -28.23
N ILE A 474 -1.64 -25.69 -28.29
CA ILE A 474 -2.73 -26.49 -28.84
C ILE A 474 -2.50 -26.81 -30.31
N GLU A 475 -2.06 -25.83 -31.10
CA GLU A 475 -1.74 -26.05 -32.54
C GLU A 475 -0.61 -27.09 -32.65
N LYS A 476 0.42 -27.00 -31.86
CA LYS A 476 1.52 -27.96 -31.84
C LYS A 476 1.10 -29.36 -31.41
N GLU A 477 0.27 -29.47 -30.37
CA GLU A 477 -0.32 -30.76 -29.95
C GLU A 477 -1.22 -31.38 -31.02
N GLN A 478 -1.97 -30.55 -31.76
CA GLN A 478 -2.80 -31.02 -32.87
C GLN A 478 -1.94 -31.52 -34.02
N GLU A 479 -0.86 -30.82 -34.40
CA GLU A 479 0.09 -31.27 -35.41
C GLU A 479 0.76 -32.59 -35.02
N GLU A 480 1.16 -32.74 -33.71
CA GLU A 480 1.76 -33.98 -33.22
C GLU A 480 0.76 -35.14 -33.24
N LYS A 481 -0.52 -34.90 -32.92
CA LYS A 481 -1.59 -35.92 -33.01
C LYS A 481 -1.83 -36.33 -34.47
N ILE A 482 -1.85 -35.39 -35.38
CA ILE A 482 -2.02 -35.71 -36.84
C ILE A 482 -0.83 -36.54 -37.31
N LYS A 483 0.39 -36.15 -37.02
CA LYS A 483 1.60 -36.92 -37.37
C LYS A 483 1.59 -38.33 -36.77
N HIS A 484 1.12 -38.49 -35.55
CA HIS A 484 1.00 -39.79 -34.89
C HIS A 484 -0.10 -40.66 -35.53
N SER A 485 -1.22 -40.07 -35.90
CA SER A 485 -2.32 -40.74 -36.59
C SER A 485 -1.88 -41.19 -38.00
N ASP A 486 -1.17 -40.34 -38.75
CA ASP A 486 -0.63 -40.68 -40.06
C ASP A 486 0.42 -41.81 -39.95
N SER A 487 1.24 -41.81 -38.90
CA SER A 487 2.22 -42.91 -38.69
C SER A 487 1.55 -44.27 -38.34
N LEU A 488 0.42 -44.23 -37.67
CA LEU A 488 -0.36 -45.44 -37.39
C LEU A 488 -1.07 -45.99 -38.62
N MET A 489 -1.62 -45.11 -39.49
CA MET A 489 -2.23 -45.52 -40.75
C MET A 489 -1.16 -46.10 -41.70
N TYR A 490 0.04 -45.53 -41.75
CA TYR A 490 1.14 -46.07 -42.58
C TYR A 490 1.62 -47.45 -42.10
N ASN A 491 1.58 -47.72 -40.77
CA ASN A 491 1.94 -49.03 -40.24
C ASN A 491 0.85 -50.07 -40.44
N ASP A 492 -0.43 -49.71 -40.46
CA ASP A 492 -1.54 -50.63 -40.76
C ASP A 492 -1.55 -51.00 -42.25
N GLU A 493 -1.29 -50.09 -43.18
CA GLU A 493 -1.16 -50.40 -44.61
C GLU A 493 0.02 -51.36 -44.92
N GLN A 494 1.17 -51.24 -44.17
CA GLN A 494 2.28 -52.16 -44.31
C GLN A 494 1.98 -53.54 -43.70
N ASN A 495 1.17 -53.62 -42.64
CA ASN A 495 0.75 -54.87 -42.05
C ASN A 495 -0.31 -55.61 -42.88
N GLU A 496 -1.23 -54.87 -43.54
CA GLU A 496 -2.17 -55.48 -44.53
C GLU A 496 -1.45 -55.94 -45.79
N GLY A 497 -0.47 -55.16 -46.31
CA GLY A 497 0.37 -55.56 -47.41
C GLY A 497 1.17 -56.86 -47.16
N ASN A 498 1.77 -57.03 -45.98
CA ASN A 498 2.50 -58.23 -45.58
C ASN A 498 1.59 -59.44 -45.33
N ASN A 499 0.33 -59.28 -44.95
CA ASN A 499 -0.61 -60.38 -44.80
C ASN A 499 -1.16 -60.87 -46.14
N ILE A 500 -1.23 -60.03 -47.20
CA ILE A 500 -1.62 -60.41 -48.54
C ILE A 500 -0.50 -61.21 -49.23
N GLU A 501 0.80 -60.85 -49.03
CA GLU A 501 1.93 -61.63 -49.59
C GLU A 501 2.12 -63.01 -48.94
N GLN A 502 1.72 -63.19 -47.64
CA GLN A 502 1.77 -64.51 -47.00
C GLN A 502 0.61 -65.45 -47.35
N SER A 503 -0.55 -64.91 -47.81
CA SER A 503 -1.67 -65.75 -48.24
C SER A 503 -1.57 -66.27 -49.69
N THR A 504 -0.73 -65.68 -50.55
CA THR A 504 -0.46 -66.12 -51.91
C THR A 504 0.65 -67.16 -52.09
N SER A 505 1.42 -67.45 -51.01
CA SER A 505 2.52 -68.45 -51.05
C SER A 505 2.14 -69.85 -50.54
N ASN A 506 0.92 -70.13 -50.13
CA ASN A 506 0.46 -71.41 -49.60
C ASN A 506 -0.53 -72.19 -50.48
N ASP A 507 -0.74 -71.76 -51.75
CA ASP A 507 -1.61 -72.50 -52.69
C ASP A 507 -0.87 -73.12 -53.90
N GLU A 508 0.47 -73.33 -53.79
CA GLU A 508 1.22 -74.18 -54.73
C GLU A 508 2.12 -75.17 -53.95
N GLU A 509 1.47 -76.27 -53.42
CA GLU A 509 2.09 -77.61 -53.32
C GLU A 509 0.98 -78.66 -53.22
#